data_ff782ce7da0d6dc09b8408be8f47c98e
#
_entry.id   ff782ce7da0d6dc09b8408be8f47c98e
#
_cell.length_a   1.000
_cell.length_b   1.000
_cell.length_c   1.000
_cell.angle_alpha   90.00
_cell.angle_beta   90.00
_cell.angle_gamma   90.00
#
_symmetry.space_group_name_H-M   'P 1'
#
loop_
_entity.id
_entity.type
_entity.pdbx_description
1 polymer ?
#
loop_
_entity_poly.entity_id
_entity_poly.type
_entity_poly.pdbx_seq_one_letter_code
_entity_poly.pdbx_strand_id
1 'polypeptide(L)'
;MSVEAREARQPWILLSPALVAVTLLLLVPLMFIVVYSFWLRSAVGADTVGFYLDNWQKALSDRFYRDILINTLKIAAITTVICALMGYPAAYFIARSRGNKMVLLLLLMLPFWISYIIRTMSWINILGTSGALNSLLLSLGIISEPVQMLYNEATVILGLVHFLLPFMVLNVYVSLEGIDTNLEDAANSLGATRWQAFTQVTLPLSLPGLAA
;
A
#
# COMPACT_ATOMS: atom_id res chain seq x y z
N MET A 1 -40.42 3.07 27.65
CA MET A 1 -39.18 3.23 26.85
C MET A 1 -39.11 4.70 26.50
N SER A 2 -38.09 5.40 27.00
CA SER A 2 -37.89 6.83 26.80
C SER A 2 -37.67 7.15 25.31
N VAL A 3 -38.12 8.31 24.87
CA VAL A 3 -38.00 8.80 23.48
C VAL A 3 -36.52 8.75 23.03
N GLU A 4 -35.58 9.07 23.91
CA GLU A 4 -34.12 8.98 23.71
C GLU A 4 -33.61 7.59 23.31
N ALA A 5 -34.19 6.52 23.89
CA ALA A 5 -33.82 5.13 23.56
C ALA A 5 -34.34 4.69 22.17
N ARG A 6 -35.39 5.37 21.67
CA ARG A 6 -35.93 5.14 20.33
C ARG A 6 -35.11 5.87 19.26
N GLU A 7 -34.71 7.10 19.55
CA GLU A 7 -33.86 7.89 18.65
C GLU A 7 -32.44 7.28 18.49
N ALA A 8 -31.88 6.74 19.56
CA ALA A 8 -30.57 6.03 19.50
C ALA A 8 -30.62 4.71 18.74
N ARG A 9 -31.77 4.04 18.59
CA ARG A 9 -31.94 2.79 17.86
C ARG A 9 -32.25 2.94 16.37
N GLN A 10 -32.85 4.03 15.97
CA GLN A 10 -33.25 4.27 14.57
C GLN A 10 -32.09 4.17 13.57
N PRO A 11 -30.91 4.78 13.78
CA PRO A 11 -29.79 4.66 12.84
C PRO A 11 -29.30 3.23 12.70
N TRP A 12 -29.29 2.44 13.78
CA TRP A 12 -28.85 1.03 13.74
C TRP A 12 -29.81 0.13 12.97
N ILE A 13 -31.13 0.39 13.06
CA ILE A 13 -32.14 -0.36 12.30
C ILE A 13 -32.04 -0.04 10.80
N LEU A 14 -31.82 1.23 10.45
CA LEU A 14 -31.66 1.65 9.07
C LEU A 14 -30.36 1.14 8.45
N LEU A 15 -29.28 1.06 9.23
CA LEU A 15 -27.98 0.54 8.79
C LEU A 15 -27.91 -0.99 8.82
N SER A 16 -28.79 -1.67 9.57
CA SER A 16 -28.71 -3.12 9.79
C SER A 16 -28.70 -3.96 8.50
N PRO A 17 -29.47 -3.67 7.43
CA PRO A 17 -29.42 -4.48 6.22
C PRO A 17 -28.05 -4.37 5.53
N ALA A 18 -27.49 -3.15 5.50
CA ALA A 18 -26.17 -2.93 4.91
C ALA A 18 -25.06 -3.58 5.75
N LEU A 19 -25.11 -3.41 7.08
CA LEU A 19 -24.15 -4.03 8.00
C LEU A 19 -24.20 -5.56 7.93
N VAL A 20 -25.39 -6.15 7.90
CA VAL A 20 -25.57 -7.61 7.76
C VAL A 20 -25.01 -8.09 6.43
N ALA A 21 -25.33 -7.41 5.32
CA ALA A 21 -24.81 -7.79 4.01
C ALA A 21 -23.26 -7.72 3.96
N VAL A 22 -22.66 -6.63 4.42
CA VAL A 22 -21.20 -6.47 4.45
C VAL A 22 -20.56 -7.49 5.38
N THR A 23 -21.13 -7.73 6.57
CA THR A 23 -20.62 -8.71 7.54
C THR A 23 -20.68 -10.12 6.97
N LEU A 24 -21.78 -10.52 6.34
CA LEU A 24 -21.90 -11.83 5.70
C LEU A 24 -20.91 -11.99 4.54
N LEU A 25 -20.81 -10.99 3.64
CA LEU A 25 -19.90 -11.03 2.50
C LEU A 25 -18.43 -11.09 2.94
N LEU A 26 -18.10 -10.56 4.10
CA LEU A 26 -16.74 -10.60 4.63
C LEU A 26 -16.48 -11.84 5.49
N LEU A 27 -17.38 -12.14 6.44
CA LEU A 27 -17.15 -13.23 7.40
C LEU A 27 -17.33 -14.61 6.79
N VAL A 28 -18.30 -14.80 5.86
CA VAL A 28 -18.55 -16.12 5.29
C VAL A 28 -17.32 -16.65 4.53
N PRO A 29 -16.69 -15.92 3.59
CA PRO A 29 -15.47 -16.37 2.95
C PRO A 29 -14.30 -16.59 3.94
N LEU A 30 -14.15 -15.71 4.94
CA LEU A 30 -13.11 -15.88 5.96
C LEU A 30 -13.34 -17.14 6.80
N MET A 31 -14.57 -17.43 7.18
CA MET A 31 -14.90 -18.68 7.88
C MET A 31 -14.58 -19.91 7.03
N PHE A 32 -14.88 -19.88 5.73
CA PHE A 32 -14.48 -20.96 4.83
C PHE A 32 -12.96 -21.13 4.80
N ILE A 33 -12.17 -20.07 4.69
CA ILE A 33 -10.70 -20.13 4.72
C ILE A 33 -10.22 -20.77 6.05
N VAL A 34 -10.80 -20.35 7.17
CA VAL A 34 -10.46 -20.92 8.49
C VAL A 34 -10.81 -22.40 8.55
N VAL A 35 -11.99 -22.81 8.08
CA VAL A 35 -12.40 -24.22 8.04
C VAL A 35 -11.47 -25.04 7.15
N TYR A 36 -11.18 -24.55 5.95
CA TYR A 36 -10.25 -25.21 5.03
C TYR A 36 -8.83 -25.33 5.60
N SER A 37 -8.39 -24.42 6.46
CA SER A 37 -7.07 -24.50 7.08
C SER A 37 -6.85 -25.76 7.93
N PHE A 38 -7.94 -26.37 8.39
CA PHE A 38 -7.92 -27.60 9.18
C PHE A 38 -8.09 -28.88 8.34
N TRP A 39 -8.35 -28.77 7.04
CA TRP A 39 -8.51 -29.94 6.19
C TRP A 39 -7.17 -30.43 5.67
N LEU A 40 -6.98 -31.76 5.63
CA LEU A 40 -5.78 -32.34 5.04
C LEU A 40 -5.92 -32.39 3.51
N ARG A 41 -4.95 -31.78 2.83
CA ARG A 41 -4.86 -31.86 1.36
C ARG A 41 -4.24 -33.17 0.96
N SER A 42 -4.98 -34.01 0.23
CA SER A 42 -4.45 -35.25 -0.36
C SER A 42 -3.62 -34.91 -1.61
N ALA A 43 -2.54 -35.66 -1.82
CA ALA A 43 -1.73 -35.60 -3.04
C ALA A 43 -2.52 -35.94 -4.33
N VAL A 44 -3.67 -36.58 -4.22
CA VAL A 44 -4.54 -37.02 -5.32
C VAL A 44 -5.71 -36.06 -5.56
N GLY A 45 -5.75 -34.91 -4.86
CA GLY A 45 -6.73 -33.85 -5.14
C GLY A 45 -8.07 -33.95 -4.40
N ALA A 46 -8.28 -34.96 -3.58
CA ALA A 46 -9.46 -35.04 -2.70
C ALA A 46 -9.09 -34.58 -1.30
N ASP A 47 -9.64 -33.46 -0.84
CA ASP A 47 -9.41 -32.96 0.51
C ASP A 47 -10.15 -33.85 1.51
N THR A 48 -9.45 -34.33 2.55
CA THR A 48 -10.07 -35.05 3.66
C THR A 48 -10.62 -34.05 4.65
N VAL A 49 -11.95 -34.04 4.75
CA VAL A 49 -12.70 -33.19 5.69
C VAL A 49 -12.42 -33.68 7.10
N GLY A 50 -11.87 -32.83 7.94
CA GLY A 50 -11.58 -33.15 9.34
C GLY A 50 -10.90 -31.99 10.06
N PHE A 51 -10.66 -32.15 11.33
CA PHE A 51 -9.95 -31.17 12.16
C PHE A 51 -8.51 -31.64 12.36
N TYR A 52 -7.61 -31.20 11.50
CA TYR A 52 -6.19 -31.55 11.51
C TYR A 52 -5.33 -30.31 11.71
N LEU A 53 -4.35 -30.39 12.58
CA LEU A 53 -3.41 -29.29 12.85
C LEU A 53 -2.12 -29.35 12.03
N ASP A 54 -2.00 -30.36 11.15
CA ASP A 54 -0.78 -30.60 10.36
C ASP A 54 -0.38 -29.39 9.48
N ASN A 55 -1.36 -28.71 8.88
CA ASN A 55 -1.10 -27.49 8.08
C ASN A 55 -0.50 -26.38 8.93
N TRP A 56 -1.03 -26.20 10.15
CA TRP A 56 -0.56 -25.21 11.11
C TRP A 56 0.83 -25.56 11.65
N GLN A 57 1.05 -26.85 11.96
CA GLN A 57 2.36 -27.32 12.38
C GLN A 57 3.39 -27.13 11.28
N LYS A 58 3.07 -27.48 10.02
CA LYS A 58 3.95 -27.22 8.87
C LYS A 58 4.22 -25.74 8.68
N ALA A 59 3.19 -24.90 8.72
CA ALA A 59 3.35 -23.45 8.52
C ALA A 59 4.28 -22.80 9.56
N LEU A 60 4.26 -23.31 10.82
CA LEU A 60 5.07 -22.77 11.90
C LEU A 60 6.47 -23.40 12.00
N SER A 61 6.62 -24.69 11.66
CA SER A 61 7.88 -25.43 11.85
C SER A 61 8.74 -25.52 10.59
N ASP A 62 8.13 -25.47 9.40
CA ASP A 62 8.86 -25.61 8.15
C ASP A 62 9.62 -24.32 7.81
N ARG A 63 10.91 -24.48 7.58
CA ARG A 63 11.81 -23.38 7.18
C ARG A 63 11.34 -22.66 5.94
N PHE A 64 10.76 -23.37 4.98
CA PHE A 64 10.26 -22.80 3.73
C PHE A 64 9.23 -21.70 3.96
N TYR A 65 8.20 -21.95 4.78
CA TYR A 65 7.16 -20.96 5.09
C TYR A 65 7.69 -19.76 5.87
N ARG A 66 8.63 -20.02 6.79
CA ARG A 66 9.28 -18.96 7.54
C ARG A 66 10.13 -18.06 6.64
N ASP A 67 10.90 -18.64 5.73
CA ASP A 67 11.76 -17.88 4.82
C ASP A 67 10.91 -17.06 3.84
N ILE A 68 9.78 -17.59 3.34
CA ILE A 68 8.80 -16.83 2.55
C ILE A 68 8.21 -15.66 3.35
N LEU A 69 7.80 -15.89 4.60
CA LEU A 69 7.23 -14.84 5.45
C LEU A 69 8.25 -13.71 5.68
N ILE A 70 9.49 -14.05 6.03
CA ILE A 70 10.56 -13.08 6.25
C ILE A 70 10.82 -12.29 4.96
N ASN A 71 10.89 -12.96 3.81
CA ASN A 71 11.10 -12.28 2.53
C ASN A 71 9.95 -11.35 2.17
N THR A 72 8.70 -11.78 2.41
CA THR A 72 7.51 -10.94 2.21
C THR A 72 7.55 -9.69 3.09
N LEU A 73 7.86 -9.85 4.37
CA LEU A 73 7.99 -8.72 5.31
C LEU A 73 9.13 -7.76 4.90
N LYS A 74 10.26 -8.31 4.46
CA LYS A 74 11.40 -7.52 3.94
C LYS A 74 10.97 -6.67 2.73
N ILE A 75 10.34 -7.30 1.73
CA ILE A 75 9.87 -6.62 0.53
C ILE A 75 8.83 -5.54 0.89
N ALA A 76 7.87 -5.86 1.76
CA ALA A 76 6.87 -4.92 2.23
C ALA A 76 7.50 -3.72 2.95
N ALA A 77 8.44 -3.95 3.88
CA ALA A 77 9.12 -2.90 4.60
C ALA A 77 9.92 -1.98 3.66
N ILE A 78 10.70 -2.55 2.72
CA ILE A 78 11.47 -1.77 1.75
C ILE A 78 10.54 -0.95 0.86
N THR A 79 9.46 -1.56 0.35
CA THR A 79 8.46 -0.87 -0.48
C THR A 79 7.83 0.29 0.28
N THR A 80 7.42 0.09 1.53
CA THR A 80 6.82 1.12 2.38
C THR A 80 7.79 2.28 2.61
N VAL A 81 9.05 2.00 2.93
CA VAL A 81 10.06 3.04 3.13
C VAL A 81 10.29 3.84 1.85
N ILE A 82 10.40 3.18 0.69
CA ILE A 82 10.57 3.87 -0.59
C ILE A 82 9.33 4.72 -0.91
N CYS A 83 8.11 4.18 -0.72
CA CYS A 83 6.88 4.92 -0.94
C CYS A 83 6.77 6.12 0.00
N ALA A 84 7.19 6.00 1.27
CA ALA A 84 7.19 7.11 2.21
C ALA A 84 8.22 8.19 1.81
N LEU A 85 9.45 7.79 1.46
CA LEU A 85 10.51 8.71 1.06
C LEU A 85 10.19 9.48 -0.21
N MET A 86 9.52 8.86 -1.18
CA MET A 86 9.11 9.51 -2.44
C MET A 86 7.75 10.20 -2.30
N GLY A 87 6.81 9.57 -1.62
CA GLY A 87 5.43 10.02 -1.49
C GLY A 87 5.29 11.24 -0.61
N TYR A 88 6.02 11.30 0.50
CA TYR A 88 5.94 12.42 1.43
C TYR A 88 6.35 13.76 0.79
N PRO A 89 7.52 13.88 0.11
CA PRO A 89 7.89 15.12 -0.58
C PRO A 89 6.87 15.51 -1.66
N ALA A 90 6.35 14.53 -2.42
CA ALA A 90 5.34 14.79 -3.44
C ALA A 90 4.04 15.30 -2.82
N ALA A 91 3.54 14.67 -1.77
CA ALA A 91 2.35 15.10 -1.03
C ALA A 91 2.54 16.50 -0.43
N TYR A 92 3.69 16.75 0.20
CA TYR A 92 4.02 18.06 0.77
C TYR A 92 4.04 19.15 -0.29
N PHE A 93 4.67 18.87 -1.45
CA PHE A 93 4.67 19.81 -2.58
C PHE A 93 3.25 20.13 -3.04
N ILE A 94 2.38 19.13 -3.20
CA ILE A 94 0.98 19.31 -3.59
C ILE A 94 0.22 20.11 -2.54
N ALA A 95 0.33 19.77 -1.27
CA ALA A 95 -0.36 20.42 -0.16
C ALA A 95 0.02 21.91 -0.01
N ARG A 96 1.28 22.26 -0.26
CA ARG A 96 1.79 23.64 -0.17
C ARG A 96 1.78 24.39 -1.51
N SER A 97 1.35 23.74 -2.59
CA SER A 97 1.25 24.39 -3.90
C SER A 97 0.19 25.48 -3.89
N ARG A 98 0.54 26.63 -4.50
CA ARG A 98 -0.41 27.72 -4.79
C ARG A 98 -1.19 27.51 -6.09
N GLY A 99 -0.81 26.49 -6.88
CA GLY A 99 -1.47 26.11 -8.11
C GLY A 99 -2.75 25.31 -7.88
N ASN A 100 -3.30 24.79 -8.97
CA ASN A 100 -4.50 23.94 -8.90
C ASN A 100 -4.12 22.55 -8.36
N LYS A 101 -4.27 22.36 -7.04
CA LYS A 101 -4.00 21.09 -6.35
C LYS A 101 -4.76 19.93 -6.97
N MET A 102 -6.00 20.16 -7.42
CA MET A 102 -6.83 19.14 -8.06
C MET A 102 -6.21 18.59 -9.34
N VAL A 103 -5.59 19.47 -10.17
CA VAL A 103 -4.90 19.02 -11.38
C VAL A 103 -3.68 18.18 -11.02
N LEU A 104 -2.91 18.56 -10.00
CA LEU A 104 -1.75 17.78 -9.56
C LEU A 104 -2.16 16.40 -9.05
N LEU A 105 -3.26 16.31 -8.28
CA LEU A 105 -3.81 15.04 -7.80
C LEU A 105 -4.34 14.18 -8.96
N LEU A 106 -5.03 14.78 -9.94
CA LEU A 106 -5.48 14.07 -11.14
C LEU A 106 -4.30 13.50 -11.93
N LEU A 107 -3.25 14.30 -12.13
CA LEU A 107 -2.03 13.85 -12.82
C LEU A 107 -1.35 12.68 -12.06
N LEU A 108 -1.32 12.75 -10.73
CA LEU A 108 -0.81 11.67 -9.89
C LEU A 108 -1.63 10.38 -10.05
N MET A 109 -2.95 10.50 -10.25
CA MET A 109 -3.87 9.36 -10.39
C MET A 109 -3.92 8.79 -11.81
N LEU A 110 -3.45 9.50 -12.83
CA LEU A 110 -3.50 9.02 -14.22
C LEU A 110 -2.93 7.60 -14.42
N PRO A 111 -1.77 7.24 -13.84
CA PRO A 111 -1.23 5.89 -13.97
C PRO A 111 -2.15 4.82 -13.39
N PHE A 112 -3.04 5.18 -12.46
CA PHE A 112 -3.96 4.25 -11.83
C PHE A 112 -5.08 3.79 -12.76
N TRP A 113 -5.47 4.60 -13.74
CA TRP A 113 -6.49 4.26 -14.72
C TRP A 113 -5.99 3.28 -15.78
N ILE A 114 -4.67 3.06 -15.87
CA ILE A 114 -4.09 2.06 -16.75
C ILE A 114 -4.27 0.68 -16.10
N SER A 115 -4.78 -0.29 -16.87
CA SER A 115 -4.93 -1.68 -16.43
C SER A 115 -3.62 -2.23 -15.84
N TYR A 116 -3.74 -2.96 -14.73
CA TYR A 116 -2.59 -3.62 -14.08
C TYR A 116 -1.83 -4.54 -15.07
N ILE A 117 -2.55 -5.27 -15.93
CA ILE A 117 -1.95 -6.17 -16.93
C ILE A 117 -1.10 -5.36 -17.93
N ILE A 118 -1.63 -4.27 -18.47
CA ILE A 118 -0.91 -3.42 -19.44
C ILE A 118 0.34 -2.84 -18.78
N ARG A 119 0.24 -2.39 -17.54
CA ARG A 119 1.37 -1.86 -16.77
C ARG A 119 2.46 -2.90 -16.53
N THR A 120 2.07 -4.12 -16.16
CA THR A 120 3.02 -5.23 -15.97
C THR A 120 3.70 -5.61 -17.28
N MET A 121 2.96 -5.70 -18.38
CA MET A 121 3.54 -5.96 -19.70
C MET A 121 4.50 -4.85 -20.13
N SER A 122 4.20 -3.59 -19.81
CA SER A 122 5.10 -2.48 -20.09
C SER A 122 6.43 -2.61 -19.34
N TRP A 123 6.41 -3.03 -18.06
CA TRP A 123 7.63 -3.30 -17.31
C TRP A 123 8.45 -4.46 -17.91
N ILE A 124 7.78 -5.52 -18.39
CA ILE A 124 8.46 -6.62 -19.09
C ILE A 124 9.15 -6.13 -20.36
N ASN A 125 8.49 -5.27 -21.14
CA ASN A 125 9.07 -4.72 -22.35
C ASN A 125 10.22 -3.70 -22.08
N ILE A 126 10.19 -3.01 -20.95
CA ILE A 126 11.25 -2.06 -20.56
C ILE A 126 12.47 -2.80 -19.98
N LEU A 127 12.24 -3.75 -19.04
CA LEU A 127 13.28 -4.38 -18.26
C LEU A 127 13.74 -5.74 -18.81
N GLY A 128 13.10 -6.25 -19.86
CA GLY A 128 13.48 -7.52 -20.51
C GLY A 128 14.90 -7.50 -21.04
N THR A 129 15.48 -8.67 -21.29
CA THR A 129 16.82 -8.79 -21.86
C THR A 129 16.97 -8.10 -23.22
N SER A 130 15.92 -8.14 -24.06
CA SER A 130 15.80 -7.37 -25.29
C SER A 130 15.00 -6.07 -25.11
N GLY A 131 14.83 -5.62 -23.87
CA GLY A 131 14.00 -4.45 -23.52
C GLY A 131 14.70 -3.13 -23.79
N ALA A 132 13.88 -2.04 -23.73
CA ALA A 132 14.34 -0.70 -24.03
C ALA A 132 15.51 -0.25 -23.13
N LEU A 133 15.50 -0.63 -21.85
CA LEU A 133 16.55 -0.24 -20.89
C LEU A 133 17.90 -0.93 -21.24
N ASN A 134 17.90 -2.24 -21.47
CA ASN A 134 19.09 -2.96 -21.91
C ASN A 134 19.64 -2.41 -23.23
N SER A 135 18.76 -2.16 -24.20
CA SER A 135 19.17 -1.57 -25.49
C SER A 135 19.81 -0.18 -25.32
N LEU A 136 19.27 0.65 -24.44
CA LEU A 136 19.83 1.96 -24.12
C LEU A 136 21.21 1.83 -23.45
N LEU A 137 21.35 0.95 -22.43
CA LEU A 137 22.61 0.78 -21.71
C LEU A 137 23.70 0.20 -22.59
N LEU A 138 23.37 -0.71 -23.52
CA LEU A 138 24.28 -1.24 -24.52
C LEU A 138 24.73 -0.13 -25.51
N SER A 139 23.80 0.69 -26.00
CA SER A 139 24.10 1.77 -26.94
C SER A 139 24.98 2.87 -26.33
N LEU A 140 24.87 3.08 -25.01
CA LEU A 140 25.71 4.03 -24.26
C LEU A 140 27.06 3.43 -23.84
N GLY A 141 27.31 2.13 -24.13
CA GLY A 141 28.54 1.44 -23.73
C GLY A 141 28.69 1.22 -22.22
N ILE A 142 27.59 1.34 -21.44
CA ILE A 142 27.60 1.17 -19.99
C ILE A 142 27.70 -0.30 -19.63
N ILE A 143 27.07 -1.19 -20.42
CA ILE A 143 27.12 -2.64 -20.28
C ILE A 143 27.62 -3.26 -21.60
N SER A 144 28.30 -4.40 -21.52
CA SER A 144 28.78 -5.15 -22.68
C SER A 144 27.81 -6.26 -23.13
N GLU A 145 26.97 -6.73 -22.21
CA GLU A 145 25.97 -7.77 -22.43
C GLU A 145 24.65 -7.42 -21.73
N PRO A 146 23.49 -7.92 -22.23
CA PRO A 146 22.18 -7.67 -21.61
C PRO A 146 22.14 -8.21 -20.18
N VAL A 147 21.68 -7.40 -19.23
CA VAL A 147 21.52 -7.77 -17.82
C VAL A 147 20.10 -8.28 -17.59
N GLN A 148 19.98 -9.38 -16.82
CA GLN A 148 18.67 -9.88 -16.37
C GLN A 148 18.12 -8.99 -15.26
N MET A 149 17.21 -8.08 -15.62
CA MET A 149 16.57 -7.15 -14.68
C MET A 149 15.21 -7.64 -14.19
N LEU A 150 14.61 -8.64 -14.86
CA LEU A 150 13.32 -9.23 -14.47
C LEU A 150 13.49 -10.42 -13.51
N TYR A 151 12.40 -10.78 -12.83
CA TYR A 151 12.28 -11.94 -11.95
C TYR A 151 13.24 -11.90 -10.73
N ASN A 152 13.47 -10.70 -10.20
CA ASN A 152 14.24 -10.48 -8.98
C ASN A 152 13.48 -9.58 -7.98
N GLU A 153 13.93 -9.54 -6.73
CA GLU A 153 13.30 -8.75 -5.66
C GLU A 153 13.19 -7.26 -6.01
N ALA A 154 14.21 -6.69 -6.65
CA ALA A 154 14.23 -5.26 -6.99
C ALA A 154 13.12 -4.90 -7.97
N THR A 155 12.85 -5.75 -8.97
CA THR A 155 11.76 -5.53 -9.93
C THR A 155 10.39 -5.70 -9.27
N VAL A 156 10.24 -6.63 -8.32
CA VAL A 156 9.00 -6.76 -7.53
C VAL A 156 8.76 -5.49 -6.72
N ILE A 157 9.80 -4.98 -6.03
CA ILE A 157 9.72 -3.74 -5.26
C ILE A 157 9.37 -2.56 -6.17
N LEU A 158 10.01 -2.44 -7.33
CA LEU A 158 9.71 -1.39 -8.32
C LEU A 158 8.23 -1.42 -8.75
N GLY A 159 7.70 -2.60 -9.07
CA GLY A 159 6.29 -2.77 -9.44
C GLY A 159 5.33 -2.40 -8.30
N LEU A 160 5.65 -2.80 -7.07
CA LEU A 160 4.86 -2.47 -5.88
C LEU A 160 4.91 -0.98 -5.58
N VAL A 161 6.09 -0.34 -5.63
CA VAL A 161 6.23 1.11 -5.44
C VAL A 161 5.41 1.86 -6.49
N HIS A 162 5.53 1.50 -7.76
CA HIS A 162 4.75 2.15 -8.82
C HIS A 162 3.23 2.04 -8.59
N PHE A 163 2.77 0.92 -8.01
CA PHE A 163 1.35 0.72 -7.71
C PHE A 163 0.90 1.45 -6.44
N LEU A 164 1.70 1.42 -5.37
CA LEU A 164 1.31 1.92 -4.05
C LEU A 164 1.63 3.40 -3.83
N LEU A 165 2.60 3.96 -4.58
CA LEU A 165 3.03 5.36 -4.43
C LEU A 165 1.88 6.38 -4.50
N PRO A 166 0.92 6.30 -5.46
CA PRO A 166 -0.20 7.24 -5.49
C PRO A 166 -1.07 7.22 -4.24
N PHE A 167 -1.29 6.03 -3.64
CA PHE A 167 -2.04 5.91 -2.39
C PHE A 167 -1.30 6.54 -1.21
N MET A 168 0.01 6.30 -1.12
CA MET A 168 0.84 6.93 -0.11
C MET A 168 0.77 8.47 -0.22
N VAL A 169 0.90 9.00 -1.44
CA VAL A 169 0.81 10.46 -1.66
C VAL A 169 -0.55 11.00 -1.26
N LEU A 170 -1.65 10.31 -1.59
CA LEU A 170 -3.00 10.75 -1.21
C LEU A 170 -3.21 10.75 0.30
N ASN A 171 -2.83 9.69 0.99
CA ASN A 171 -3.00 9.59 2.45
C ASN A 171 -2.22 10.68 3.18
N VAL A 172 -0.96 10.87 2.79
CA VAL A 172 -0.12 11.94 3.35
C VAL A 172 -0.66 13.32 2.99
N TYR A 173 -1.13 13.52 1.74
CA TYR A 173 -1.74 14.78 1.30
C TYR A 173 -2.96 15.14 2.14
N VAL A 174 -3.89 14.22 2.35
CA VAL A 174 -5.09 14.45 3.17
C VAL A 174 -4.71 14.83 4.60
N SER A 175 -3.72 14.16 5.16
CA SER A 175 -3.22 14.49 6.50
C SER A 175 -2.57 15.89 6.56
N LEU A 176 -1.77 16.25 5.56
CA LEU A 176 -1.14 17.57 5.46
C LEU A 176 -2.14 18.70 5.22
N GLU A 177 -3.18 18.45 4.44
CA GLU A 177 -4.24 19.44 4.16
C GLU A 177 -5.09 19.73 5.40
N GLY A 178 -5.18 18.76 6.33
CA GLY A 178 -5.86 18.93 7.62
C GLY A 178 -5.07 19.72 8.65
N ILE A 179 -3.78 20.03 8.40
CA ILE A 179 -2.95 20.81 9.33
C ILE A 179 -3.16 22.31 9.08
N ASP A 180 -3.55 23.03 10.14
CA ASP A 180 -3.67 24.49 10.07
C ASP A 180 -2.28 25.13 9.81
N THR A 181 -2.18 25.86 8.70
CA THR A 181 -0.94 26.55 8.30
C THR A 181 -0.50 27.60 9.32
N ASN A 182 -1.43 28.13 10.12
CA ASN A 182 -1.11 29.08 11.21
C ASN A 182 -0.16 28.49 12.26
N LEU A 183 -0.12 27.17 12.42
CA LEU A 183 0.80 26.49 13.35
C LEU A 183 2.26 26.64 12.89
N GLU A 184 2.52 26.54 11.58
CA GLU A 184 3.86 26.78 11.03
C GLU A 184 4.25 28.27 11.15
N ASP A 185 3.30 29.18 10.90
CA ASP A 185 3.53 30.62 11.02
C ASP A 185 3.78 31.04 12.47
N ALA A 186 3.06 30.44 13.42
CA ALA A 186 3.30 30.64 14.86
C ALA A 186 4.71 30.16 15.27
N ALA A 187 5.12 28.96 14.83
CA ALA A 187 6.47 28.45 15.09
C ALA A 187 7.55 29.38 14.52
N ASN A 188 7.38 29.85 13.29
CA ASN A 188 8.29 30.79 12.64
C ASN A 188 8.36 32.14 13.42
N SER A 189 7.21 32.61 13.93
CA SER A 189 7.13 33.85 14.73
C SER A 189 7.84 33.74 16.10
N LEU A 190 7.94 32.52 16.63
CA LEU A 190 8.70 32.18 17.83
C LEU A 190 10.19 31.94 17.54
N GLY A 191 10.66 32.19 16.32
CA GLY A 191 12.07 32.08 15.93
C GLY A 191 12.49 30.70 15.40
N ALA A 192 11.55 29.78 15.15
CA ALA A 192 11.88 28.52 14.54
C ALA A 192 12.27 28.72 13.05
N THR A 193 13.29 28.00 12.59
CA THR A 193 13.60 27.93 11.18
C THR A 193 12.54 27.08 10.44
N ARG A 194 12.42 27.23 9.13
CA ARG A 194 11.50 26.43 8.32
C ARG A 194 11.69 24.92 8.52
N TRP A 195 12.93 24.48 8.70
CA TRP A 195 13.24 23.08 8.97
C TRP A 195 12.77 22.64 10.36
N GLN A 196 12.90 23.49 11.36
CA GLN A 196 12.40 23.22 12.71
C GLN A 196 10.85 23.20 12.72
N ALA A 197 10.20 24.16 12.08
CA ALA A 197 8.74 24.16 11.93
C ALA A 197 8.26 22.86 11.21
N PHE A 198 8.94 22.46 10.15
CA PHE A 198 8.64 21.21 9.46
C PHE A 198 8.80 19.98 10.38
N THR A 199 9.96 19.82 11.01
CA THR A 199 10.27 18.59 11.78
C THR A 199 9.57 18.52 13.13
N GLN A 200 9.22 19.66 13.74
CA GLN A 200 8.62 19.72 15.07
C GLN A 200 7.10 19.93 15.04
N VAL A 201 6.55 20.44 13.94
CA VAL A 201 5.10 20.72 13.81
C VAL A 201 4.51 19.89 12.70
N THR A 202 4.91 20.09 11.43
CA THR A 202 4.25 19.50 10.28
C THR A 202 4.45 17.98 10.21
N LEU A 203 5.68 17.51 10.36
CA LEU A 203 5.99 16.08 10.26
C LEU A 203 5.27 15.26 11.35
N PRO A 204 5.32 15.61 12.65
CA PRO A 204 4.59 14.86 13.67
C PRO A 204 3.08 14.86 13.49
N LEU A 205 2.49 15.98 13.06
CA LEU A 205 1.05 16.08 12.83
C LEU A 205 0.59 15.34 11.59
N SER A 206 1.49 15.10 10.62
CA SER A 206 1.20 14.33 9.40
C SER A 206 1.50 12.84 9.51
N LEU A 207 2.13 12.38 10.60
CA LEU A 207 2.41 10.93 10.82
C LEU A 207 1.20 10.02 10.67
N PRO A 208 -0.03 10.39 11.11
CA PRO A 208 -1.20 9.55 10.87
C PRO A 208 -1.45 9.23 9.39
N GLY A 209 -1.14 10.18 8.47
CA GLY A 209 -1.24 9.95 7.04
C GLY A 209 -0.14 9.04 6.47
N LEU A 210 0.99 8.91 7.15
CA LEU A 210 2.04 7.94 6.80
C LEU A 210 1.72 6.53 7.33
N ALA A 211 0.95 6.43 8.42
CA ALA A 211 0.60 5.16 9.07
C ALA A 211 -0.67 4.53 8.49
N ALA A 212 -1.46 5.28 7.72
CA ALA A 212 -2.69 4.83 7.05
C ALA A 212 -2.39 4.12 5.74
#